data_ace21168c80abf3e2025dc08a68c9d97
#
_entry.id   ace21168c80abf3e2025dc08a68c9d97
#
_cell.length_a   1.000
_cell.length_b   1.000
_cell.length_c   1.000
_cell.angle_alpha   90.00
_cell.angle_beta   90.00
_cell.angle_gamma   90.00
#
_symmetry.space_group_name_H-M   'P 1'
#
loop_
_entity.id
_entity.type
_entity.pdbx_description
1 polymer ?
#
loop_
_entity_poly.entity_id
_entity_poly.type
_entity_poly.pdbx_seq_one_letter_code
_entity_poly.pdbx_strand_id
1 'polypeptide(L)'
;PRVKRGVTARAKHKKVLVAAKGFRGRRKNVYRVAKQAVMKAGQYAYRDRRQKKRVFRVLWIARINAGAREFGLTYSRFMNGLKKASVEVDRKVLADMAVFDKPAFEKFVELAKNNLGTV
;
A
#
# COMPACT_ATOMS: atom_id res chain seq x y z
N PRO A 1 7.34 -40.08 -37.07
CA PRO A 1 7.33 -38.86 -36.26
C PRO A 1 7.29 -39.18 -34.78
N ARG A 2 8.33 -38.81 -34.07
CA ARG A 2 8.44 -39.02 -32.64
C ARG A 2 8.28 -37.67 -31.94
N VAL A 3 7.36 -37.62 -30.97
CA VAL A 3 7.18 -36.41 -30.17
C VAL A 3 8.31 -36.34 -29.15
N LYS A 4 9.08 -35.26 -29.21
CA LYS A 4 10.19 -35.02 -28.28
C LYS A 4 9.76 -33.95 -27.30
N ARG A 5 9.74 -34.29 -26.00
CA ARG A 5 9.29 -33.40 -24.94
C ARG A 5 10.42 -32.73 -24.15
N GLY A 6 11.68 -33.09 -24.44
CA GLY A 6 12.83 -32.55 -23.71
C GLY A 6 12.95 -31.04 -23.82
N VAL A 7 12.72 -30.48 -25.00
CA VAL A 7 12.81 -29.02 -25.23
C VAL A 7 11.71 -28.27 -24.50
N THR A 8 10.48 -28.76 -24.58
CA THR A 8 9.32 -28.11 -23.92
C THR A 8 9.43 -28.17 -22.41
N ALA A 9 9.82 -29.33 -21.86
CA ALA A 9 10.00 -29.50 -20.44
C ALA A 9 11.10 -28.59 -19.90
N ARG A 10 12.23 -28.52 -20.62
CA ARG A 10 13.36 -27.68 -20.23
C ARG A 10 12.98 -26.20 -20.22
N ALA A 11 12.22 -25.76 -21.22
CA ALA A 11 11.75 -24.38 -21.31
C ALA A 11 10.85 -24.01 -20.13
N LYS A 12 9.96 -24.92 -19.74
CA LYS A 12 9.07 -24.70 -18.58
C LYS A 12 9.86 -24.63 -17.28
N HIS A 13 10.86 -25.51 -17.12
CA HIS A 13 11.72 -25.51 -15.92
C HIS A 13 12.56 -24.23 -15.87
N LYS A 14 13.09 -23.79 -17.01
CA LYS A 14 13.89 -22.58 -17.08
C LYS A 14 13.08 -21.34 -16.71
N LYS A 15 11.82 -21.29 -17.14
CA LYS A 15 10.91 -20.20 -16.81
C LYS A 15 10.75 -20.05 -15.29
N VAL A 16 10.54 -21.16 -14.60
CA VAL A 16 10.43 -21.16 -13.14
C VAL A 16 11.74 -20.73 -12.48
N LEU A 17 12.88 -21.26 -12.96
CA LEU A 17 14.18 -20.94 -12.39
C LEU A 17 14.57 -19.47 -12.60
N VAL A 18 14.18 -18.88 -13.74
CA VAL A 18 14.40 -17.44 -13.97
C VAL A 18 13.60 -16.62 -12.97
N ALA A 19 12.35 -17.02 -12.69
CA ALA A 19 11.52 -16.33 -11.72
C ALA A 19 12.06 -16.48 -10.29
N ALA A 20 12.83 -17.55 -10.02
CA ALA A 20 13.40 -17.82 -8.70
C ALA A 20 14.79 -17.23 -8.50
N LYS A 21 15.33 -16.49 -9.47
CA LYS A 21 16.65 -15.87 -9.32
C LYS A 21 16.69 -14.98 -8.09
N GLY A 22 17.78 -15.10 -7.33
CA GLY A 22 17.96 -14.34 -6.09
C GLY A 22 17.37 -14.97 -4.85
N PHE A 23 16.65 -16.09 -4.99
CA PHE A 23 16.11 -16.80 -3.84
C PHE A 23 17.23 -17.48 -3.07
N ARG A 24 17.00 -17.68 -1.79
CA ARG A 24 18.04 -18.25 -0.89
C ARG A 24 18.25 -19.73 -1.11
N GLY A 25 19.52 -20.14 -1.02
CA GLY A 25 19.92 -21.54 -1.06
C GLY A 25 19.52 -22.24 -2.35
N ARG A 26 19.05 -23.45 -2.23
CA ARG A 26 18.67 -24.26 -3.38
C ARG A 26 17.36 -23.82 -4.03
N ARG A 27 16.63 -22.91 -3.44
CA ARG A 27 15.38 -22.39 -4.01
C ARG A 27 15.61 -21.64 -5.31
N LYS A 28 16.83 -21.14 -5.55
CA LYS A 28 17.17 -20.42 -6.77
C LYS A 28 17.59 -21.32 -7.94
N ASN A 29 18.03 -22.56 -7.67
CA ASN A 29 18.64 -23.40 -8.72
C ASN A 29 18.15 -24.84 -8.79
N VAL A 30 17.37 -25.32 -7.84
CA VAL A 30 16.79 -26.68 -7.87
C VAL A 30 15.31 -26.55 -8.22
N TYR A 31 14.91 -27.12 -9.35
CA TYR A 31 13.56 -26.92 -9.89
C TYR A 31 12.44 -27.26 -8.91
N ARG A 32 12.50 -28.43 -8.25
CA ARG A 32 11.43 -28.86 -7.34
C ARG A 32 11.18 -27.82 -6.24
N VAL A 33 12.25 -27.35 -5.62
CA VAL A 33 12.18 -26.37 -4.55
C VAL A 33 11.84 -24.99 -5.11
N ALA A 34 12.42 -24.64 -6.27
CA ALA A 34 12.18 -23.37 -6.92
C ALA A 34 10.71 -23.21 -7.32
N LYS A 35 10.10 -24.28 -7.80
CA LYS A 35 8.68 -24.26 -8.18
C LYS A 35 7.79 -23.92 -6.99
N GLN A 36 8.03 -24.59 -5.86
CA GLN A 36 7.29 -24.33 -4.63
C GLN A 36 7.51 -22.90 -4.14
N ALA A 37 8.77 -22.43 -4.19
CA ALA A 37 9.11 -21.09 -3.76
C ALA A 37 8.45 -20.00 -4.63
N VAL A 38 8.43 -20.20 -5.93
CA VAL A 38 7.79 -19.27 -6.88
C VAL A 38 6.29 -19.23 -6.66
N MET A 39 5.66 -20.39 -6.44
CA MET A 39 4.22 -20.45 -6.16
C MET A 39 3.89 -19.70 -4.88
N LYS A 40 4.70 -19.91 -3.84
CA LYS A 40 4.50 -19.22 -2.55
C LYS A 40 4.73 -17.72 -2.69
N ALA A 41 5.76 -17.31 -3.44
CA ALA A 41 6.04 -15.91 -3.73
C ALA A 41 4.85 -15.25 -4.44
N GLY A 42 4.23 -15.97 -5.39
CA GLY A 42 3.04 -15.50 -6.08
C GLY A 42 1.86 -15.30 -5.14
N GLN A 43 1.64 -16.24 -4.23
CA GLN A 43 0.58 -16.16 -3.22
C GLN A 43 0.80 -14.96 -2.30
N TYR A 44 2.05 -14.76 -1.85
CA TYR A 44 2.39 -13.63 -1.00
C TYR A 44 2.22 -12.31 -1.75
N ALA A 45 2.62 -12.25 -3.02
CA ALA A 45 2.45 -11.05 -3.84
C ALA A 45 0.97 -10.69 -3.98
N TYR A 46 0.11 -11.67 -4.22
CA TYR A 46 -1.34 -11.45 -4.32
C TYR A 46 -1.90 -10.90 -3.02
N ARG A 47 -1.57 -11.56 -1.90
CA ARG A 47 -2.03 -11.14 -0.57
C ARG A 47 -1.52 -9.75 -0.23
N ASP A 48 -0.22 -9.50 -0.46
CA ASP A 48 0.43 -8.26 -0.03
C ASP A 48 0.01 -7.07 -0.87
N ARG A 49 -0.37 -7.26 -2.14
CA ARG A 49 -0.96 -6.17 -2.93
C ARG A 49 -2.27 -5.68 -2.32
N ARG A 50 -3.04 -6.57 -1.71
CA ARG A 50 -4.27 -6.20 -1.02
C ARG A 50 -3.99 -5.58 0.35
N GLN A 51 -3.02 -6.13 1.07
CA GLN A 51 -2.60 -5.58 2.36
C GLN A 51 -1.92 -4.21 2.21
N LYS A 52 -1.25 -3.97 1.08
CA LYS A 52 -0.60 -2.70 0.79
C LYS A 52 -1.57 -1.52 0.94
N LYS A 53 -2.78 -1.68 0.43
CA LYS A 53 -3.81 -0.63 0.51
C LYS A 53 -4.16 -0.30 1.97
N ARG A 54 -4.26 -1.34 2.80
CA ARG A 54 -4.57 -1.17 4.24
C ARG A 54 -3.42 -0.50 4.97
N VAL A 55 -2.19 -0.90 4.66
CA VAL A 55 -0.99 -0.37 5.29
C VAL A 55 -0.83 1.11 4.96
N PHE A 56 -1.01 1.49 3.70
CA PHE A 56 -0.92 2.89 3.32
C PHE A 56 -2.02 3.73 3.93
N ARG A 57 -3.22 3.20 4.04
CA ARG A 57 -4.32 3.93 4.69
C ARG A 57 -4.00 4.20 6.16
N VAL A 58 -3.44 3.23 6.87
CA VAL A 58 -3.02 3.42 8.28
C VAL A 58 -1.96 4.52 8.36
N LEU A 59 -1.00 4.53 7.44
CA LEU A 59 0.04 5.55 7.38
C LEU A 59 -0.56 6.94 7.14
N TRP A 60 -1.50 7.06 6.20
CA TRP A 60 -2.16 8.33 5.90
C TRP A 60 -2.91 8.85 7.12
N ILE A 61 -3.65 7.97 7.80
CA ILE A 61 -4.39 8.33 9.01
C ILE A 61 -3.44 8.82 10.09
N ALA A 62 -2.30 8.15 10.28
CA ALA A 62 -1.30 8.56 11.27
C ALA A 62 -0.73 9.95 10.95
N ARG A 63 -0.42 10.22 9.70
CA ARG A 63 0.12 11.50 9.27
C ARG A 63 -0.91 12.62 9.40
N ILE A 64 -2.14 12.37 9.02
CA ILE A 64 -3.23 13.34 9.16
C ILE A 64 -3.46 13.64 10.63
N ASN A 65 -3.49 12.61 11.48
CA ASN A 65 -3.69 12.77 12.91
C ASN A 65 -2.58 13.64 13.53
N ALA A 66 -1.33 13.36 13.20
CA ALA A 66 -0.20 14.13 13.68
C ALA A 66 -0.30 15.60 13.26
N GLY A 67 -0.64 15.85 12.00
CA GLY A 67 -0.80 17.20 11.49
C GLY A 67 -1.97 17.93 12.14
N ALA A 68 -3.10 17.25 12.31
CA ALA A 68 -4.29 17.86 12.93
C ALA A 68 -4.02 18.21 14.40
N ARG A 69 -3.27 17.37 15.11
CA ARG A 69 -2.95 17.61 16.52
C ARG A 69 -2.05 18.83 16.71
N GLU A 70 -1.23 19.17 15.74
CA GLU A 70 -0.44 20.40 15.78
C GLU A 70 -1.32 21.64 15.85
N PHE A 71 -2.54 21.54 15.33
CA PHE A 71 -3.51 22.65 15.31
C PHE A 71 -4.65 22.44 16.31
N GLY A 72 -4.52 21.47 17.20
CA GLY A 72 -5.46 21.27 18.29
C GLY A 72 -6.65 20.36 18.02
N LEU A 73 -6.65 19.63 16.91
CA LEU A 73 -7.71 18.67 16.58
C LEU A 73 -7.20 17.24 16.60
N THR A 74 -8.07 16.30 16.96
CA THR A 74 -7.81 14.88 16.76
C THR A 74 -8.21 14.50 15.34
N TYR A 75 -7.72 13.35 14.87
CA TYR A 75 -8.06 12.85 13.53
C TYR A 75 -9.59 12.75 13.35
N SER A 76 -10.29 12.17 14.34
CA SER A 76 -11.74 11.96 14.26
C SER A 76 -12.49 13.28 14.12
N ARG A 77 -12.10 14.27 14.90
CA ARG A 77 -12.76 15.58 14.86
C ARG A 77 -12.47 16.30 13.56
N PHE A 78 -11.22 16.21 13.10
CA PHE A 78 -10.82 16.81 11.83
C PHE A 78 -11.63 16.24 10.67
N MET A 79 -11.72 14.91 10.58
CA MET A 79 -12.47 14.26 9.51
C MET A 79 -13.97 14.56 9.60
N ASN A 80 -14.51 14.61 10.81
CA ASN A 80 -15.91 14.97 11.01
C ASN A 80 -16.18 16.41 10.57
N GLY A 81 -15.29 17.33 10.90
CA GLY A 81 -15.41 18.71 10.49
C GLY A 81 -15.36 18.89 8.97
N LEU A 82 -14.47 18.17 8.30
CA LEU A 82 -14.42 18.20 6.83
C LEU A 82 -15.68 17.62 6.22
N LYS A 83 -16.23 16.55 6.81
CA LYS A 83 -17.46 15.95 6.34
C LYS A 83 -18.63 16.92 6.47
N LYS A 84 -18.73 17.63 7.60
CA LYS A 84 -19.75 18.64 7.82
C LYS A 84 -19.61 19.80 6.85
N ALA A 85 -18.39 20.13 6.43
CA ALA A 85 -18.11 21.17 5.46
C ALA A 85 -18.33 20.71 4.01
N SER A 86 -18.71 19.46 3.81
CA SER A 86 -18.92 18.85 2.50
C SER A 86 -17.65 18.84 1.64
N VAL A 87 -16.50 18.69 2.28
CA VAL A 87 -15.21 18.61 1.59
C VAL A 87 -14.93 17.16 1.20
N GLU A 88 -14.70 16.94 -0.09
CA GLU A 88 -14.38 15.62 -0.63
C GLU A 88 -12.92 15.55 -1.07
N VAL A 89 -12.03 15.30 -0.12
CA VAL A 89 -10.61 15.14 -0.38
C VAL A 89 -10.20 13.81 0.24
N ASP A 90 -9.46 12.99 -0.52
CA ASP A 90 -9.08 11.68 -0.03
C ASP A 90 -7.93 11.78 1.01
N ARG A 91 -7.76 10.69 1.77
CA ARG A 91 -6.79 10.65 2.86
C ARG A 91 -5.35 10.74 2.37
N LYS A 92 -5.08 10.21 1.19
CA LYS A 92 -3.74 10.26 0.59
C LYS A 92 -3.30 11.71 0.37
N VAL A 93 -4.18 12.51 -0.23
CA VAL A 93 -3.90 13.92 -0.50
C VAL A 93 -3.76 14.72 0.78
N LEU A 94 -4.64 14.48 1.77
CA LEU A 94 -4.56 15.15 3.06
C LEU A 94 -3.26 14.82 3.79
N ALA A 95 -2.84 13.55 3.77
CA ALA A 95 -1.60 13.13 4.41
C ALA A 95 -0.39 13.79 3.75
N ASP A 96 -0.41 13.89 2.42
CA ASP A 96 0.66 14.54 1.67
C ASP A 96 0.78 16.01 2.05
N MET A 97 -0.35 16.71 2.13
CA MET A 97 -0.38 18.11 2.53
C MET A 97 0.10 18.31 3.96
N ALA A 98 -0.27 17.41 4.87
CA ALA A 98 0.13 17.50 6.26
C ALA A 98 1.65 17.46 6.42
N VAL A 99 2.35 16.75 5.54
CA VAL A 99 3.81 16.61 5.59
C VAL A 99 4.51 17.66 4.76
N PHE A 100 4.06 17.90 3.53
CA PHE A 100 4.78 18.71 2.56
C PHE A 100 4.20 20.09 2.31
N ASP A 101 2.94 20.33 2.65
CA ASP A 101 2.29 21.62 2.42
C ASP A 101 1.43 21.98 3.63
N LYS A 102 2.07 22.29 4.73
CA LYS A 102 1.39 22.63 5.98
C LYS A 102 0.45 23.85 5.87
N PRO A 103 0.79 24.92 5.13
CA PRO A 103 -0.13 26.03 4.99
C PRO A 103 -1.47 25.62 4.35
N ALA A 104 -1.44 24.77 3.32
CA ALA A 104 -2.67 24.27 2.70
C ALA A 104 -3.45 23.37 3.66
N PHE A 105 -2.74 22.52 4.41
CA PHE A 105 -3.35 21.65 5.41
C PHE A 105 -4.01 22.47 6.52
N GLU A 106 -3.37 23.54 6.95
CA GLU A 106 -3.91 24.44 7.98
C GLU A 106 -5.25 25.04 7.55
N LYS A 107 -5.40 25.37 6.29
CA LYS A 107 -6.66 25.90 5.76
C LYS A 107 -7.79 24.88 5.90
N PHE A 108 -7.49 23.60 5.67
CA PHE A 108 -8.47 22.54 5.89
C PHE A 108 -8.80 22.36 7.36
N VAL A 109 -7.80 22.50 8.24
CA VAL A 109 -8.01 22.43 9.69
C VAL A 109 -8.93 23.56 10.14
N GLU A 110 -8.70 24.78 9.68
CA GLU A 110 -9.55 25.93 10.01
C GLU A 110 -10.97 25.71 9.53
N LEU A 111 -11.14 25.20 8.32
CA LEU A 111 -12.45 24.89 7.77
C LEU A 111 -13.18 23.85 8.62
N ALA A 112 -12.46 22.82 9.07
CA ALA A 112 -13.00 21.80 9.95
C ALA A 112 -13.42 22.40 11.30
N LYS A 113 -12.57 23.23 11.89
CA LYS A 113 -12.85 23.91 13.17
C LYS A 113 -14.11 24.77 13.08
N ASN A 114 -14.24 25.53 11.99
CA ASN A 114 -15.39 26.39 11.78
C ASN A 114 -16.71 25.60 11.72
N ASN A 115 -16.67 24.41 11.15
CA ASN A 115 -17.84 23.55 11.05
C ASN A 115 -18.11 22.73 12.31
N LEU A 116 -17.10 22.52 13.15
CA LEU A 116 -17.26 21.85 14.45
C LEU A 116 -17.71 22.82 15.53
N GLY A 117 -17.30 24.08 15.42
CA GLY A 117 -17.57 25.09 16.43
C GLY A 117 -19.02 25.59 16.48
N THR A 118 -19.86 25.08 15.61
CA THR A 118 -21.26 25.52 15.50
C THR A 118 -22.21 24.65 16.34
N VAL A 119 -21.73 24.13 17.43
CA VAL A 119 -22.56 23.30 18.32
C VAL A 119 -23.35 24.19 19.26
#